data_7af48fb5e36b28e187458667221594d9
#
_entry.id   7af48fb5e36b28e187458667221594d9
#
_cell.length_a   1.000
_cell.length_b   1.000
_cell.length_c   1.000
_cell.angle_alpha   90.00
_cell.angle_beta   90.00
_cell.angle_gamma   90.00
#
_symmetry.space_group_name_H-M   'P 1'
#
loop_
_entity.id
_entity.type
_entity.pdbx_description
1 polymer ?
#
loop_
_entity_poly.entity_id
_entity_poly.type
_entity_poly.pdbx_seq_one_letter_code
_entity_poly.pdbx_strand_id
1 'polypeptide(L)'
;RIGTSTDVPAGAIETTGALNYLGRAAEYDYNAWWFCSFPTDAVKEVGLPLPLFIHGDDIEYGIRLNSYGYKVFCPGGISVWHESFENKHLTWIRYFDFRNALIRLALHFDNPPKIIIRQLKHVCQRALIRNDYGAYIMAVKAFEDFCKGPEILSLTNFSEQIKSLDDLYHEYSKVDSSGRYKLSNEELSCQKEKKIKTAMRYLTANLHSIPIPSIRHFRTSNTRFSWTDVPYFSDITVDLANGNQIHYRRNLKKYRSLNKRLRI
;
A
#
# COMPACT_ATOMS: atom_id res chain seq x y z
N ARG A 1 -8.48 -13.37 11.48
CA ARG A 1 -7.71 -12.12 11.75
C ARG A 1 -6.30 -12.37 11.28
N ILE A 2 -5.89 -11.75 10.19
CA ILE A 2 -4.49 -11.68 9.79
C ILE A 2 -3.82 -10.78 10.84
N GLY A 3 -3.13 -11.40 11.80
CA GLY A 3 -2.32 -10.68 12.79
C GLY A 3 -1.09 -10.14 12.08
N THR A 4 -1.06 -8.85 11.81
CA THR A 4 0.19 -8.19 11.49
C THR A 4 1.08 -8.20 12.72
N SER A 5 2.36 -8.42 12.52
CA SER A 5 3.38 -8.17 13.51
C SER A 5 3.10 -6.79 14.12
N THR A 6 2.88 -6.81 15.33
CA THR A 6 2.75 -5.80 16.33
C THR A 6 3.36 -4.47 16.00
N ASP A 7 2.50 -3.49 15.98
CA ASP A 7 2.89 -2.10 16.04
C ASP A 7 3.56 -1.80 17.41
N VAL A 8 4.82 -2.20 17.54
CA VAL A 8 5.66 -1.59 18.58
C VAL A 8 5.94 -0.18 18.08
N PRO A 9 5.49 0.86 18.78
CA PRO A 9 5.73 2.23 18.35
C PRO A 9 7.22 2.49 18.19
N ALA A 10 7.62 3.18 17.11
CA ALA A 10 9.00 3.61 16.93
C ALA A 10 9.46 4.37 18.18
N GLY A 11 10.61 4.00 18.73
CA GLY A 11 11.12 4.55 20.01
C GLY A 11 10.72 3.76 21.26
N ALA A 12 9.85 2.76 21.16
CA ALA A 12 9.38 1.99 22.31
C ALA A 12 10.40 0.94 22.82
N ILE A 13 11.48 0.67 22.09
CA ILE A 13 12.52 -0.29 22.50
C ILE A 13 13.21 0.10 23.81
N GLU A 14 13.19 1.37 24.16
CA GLU A 14 13.77 1.91 25.40
C GLU A 14 12.88 1.67 26.64
N THR A 15 11.65 1.20 26.45
CA THR A 15 10.72 0.98 27.55
C THR A 15 10.66 -0.49 27.96
N THR A 16 10.56 -0.76 29.27
CA THR A 16 10.39 -2.12 29.80
C THR A 16 9.16 -2.82 29.21
N GLY A 17 8.10 -2.07 28.92
CA GLY A 17 6.89 -2.61 28.28
C GLY A 17 7.15 -3.12 26.86
N ALA A 18 7.96 -2.41 26.05
CA ALA A 18 8.33 -2.84 24.70
C ALA A 18 9.24 -4.08 24.74
N LEU A 19 10.20 -4.13 25.64
CA LEU A 19 11.07 -5.30 25.82
C LEU A 19 10.26 -6.54 26.23
N ASN A 20 9.32 -6.40 27.15
CA ASN A 20 8.42 -7.48 27.56
C ASN A 20 7.54 -7.97 26.41
N TYR A 21 7.14 -7.06 25.50
CA TYR A 21 6.36 -7.39 24.35
C TYR A 21 7.20 -8.17 23.30
N LEU A 22 8.39 -7.69 22.98
CA LEU A 22 9.32 -8.34 22.06
C LEU A 22 9.81 -9.70 22.58
N GLY A 23 9.78 -9.92 23.91
CA GLY A 23 10.12 -11.20 24.53
C GLY A 23 9.03 -12.28 24.44
N ARG A 24 7.84 -11.96 23.92
CA ARG A 24 6.74 -12.93 23.83
C ARG A 24 6.84 -13.76 22.57
N ALA A 25 6.77 -15.07 22.75
CA ALA A 25 6.55 -16.00 21.64
C ALA A 25 5.08 -15.98 21.22
N ALA A 26 4.80 -16.02 19.93
CA ALA A 26 3.43 -16.05 19.41
C ALA A 26 3.34 -16.83 18.09
N GLU A 27 2.16 -17.38 17.83
CA GLU A 27 1.79 -17.95 16.53
C GLU A 27 1.17 -16.86 15.65
N TYR A 28 1.51 -16.90 14.38
CA TYR A 28 1.05 -15.96 13.36
C TYR A 28 0.60 -16.68 12.10
N ASP A 29 -0.19 -16.02 11.27
CA ASP A 29 -0.59 -16.55 9.96
C ASP A 29 0.58 -16.54 8.96
N TYR A 30 1.52 -15.62 9.11
CA TYR A 30 2.73 -15.51 8.30
C TYR A 30 3.82 -14.74 9.05
N ASN A 31 5.05 -14.81 8.57
CA ASN A 31 6.19 -14.01 9.06
C ASN A 31 6.81 -13.23 7.91
N ALA A 32 7.14 -11.96 8.15
CA ALA A 32 7.90 -11.16 7.19
C ALA A 32 9.31 -11.75 7.00
N TRP A 33 9.77 -11.86 5.76
CA TRP A 33 11.03 -12.55 5.43
C TRP A 33 12.28 -11.71 5.62
N TRP A 34 12.28 -10.81 6.57
CA TRP A 34 13.53 -10.20 7.03
C TRP A 34 14.44 -11.21 7.73
N PHE A 35 13.83 -12.14 8.44
CA PHE A 35 14.46 -13.34 8.98
C PHE A 35 13.38 -14.41 9.14
N CYS A 36 13.50 -15.47 8.38
CA CYS A 36 12.57 -16.60 8.42
C CYS A 36 13.32 -17.88 8.11
N SER A 37 12.99 -18.97 8.81
CA SER A 37 13.46 -20.31 8.50
C SER A 37 12.30 -21.28 8.50
N PHE A 38 12.35 -22.27 7.64
CA PHE A 38 11.38 -23.37 7.60
C PHE A 38 12.06 -24.69 7.29
N PRO A 39 11.49 -25.82 7.73
CA PRO A 39 12.03 -27.15 7.45
C PRO A 39 12.10 -27.40 5.94
N THR A 40 13.13 -28.04 5.48
CA THR A 40 13.27 -28.43 4.05
C THR A 40 12.09 -29.29 3.59
N ASP A 41 11.54 -30.12 4.47
CA ASP A 41 10.40 -30.98 4.14
C ASP A 41 9.12 -30.17 3.90
N ALA A 42 8.93 -29.06 4.61
CA ALA A 42 7.84 -28.12 4.30
C ALA A 42 7.95 -27.57 2.87
N VAL A 43 9.18 -27.22 2.45
CA VAL A 43 9.40 -26.74 1.07
C VAL A 43 9.14 -27.83 0.03
N LYS A 44 9.52 -29.09 0.32
CA LYS A 44 9.25 -30.23 -0.57
C LYS A 44 7.75 -30.51 -0.71
N GLU A 45 7.01 -30.38 0.37
CA GLU A 45 5.57 -30.69 0.41
C GLU A 45 4.72 -29.53 -0.17
N VAL A 46 5.01 -28.30 0.24
CA VAL A 46 4.23 -27.10 -0.14
C VAL A 46 4.67 -26.51 -1.47
N GLY A 47 5.88 -26.83 -1.90
CA GLY A 47 6.53 -26.22 -3.08
C GLY A 47 7.24 -24.92 -2.75
N LEU A 48 7.87 -24.34 -3.75
CA LEU A 48 8.58 -23.05 -3.63
C LEU A 48 7.61 -21.87 -3.51
N PRO A 49 8.04 -20.74 -2.94
CA PRO A 49 7.32 -19.50 -2.99
C PRO A 49 6.97 -19.07 -4.42
N LEU A 50 5.85 -18.41 -4.61
CA LEU A 50 5.48 -17.84 -5.90
C LEU A 50 6.44 -16.69 -6.28
N PRO A 51 6.78 -16.52 -7.56
CA PRO A 51 7.69 -15.48 -8.03
C PRO A 51 6.99 -14.11 -8.06
N LEU A 52 6.53 -13.63 -6.90
CA LEU A 52 5.79 -12.37 -6.77
C LEU A 52 6.68 -11.13 -6.88
N PHE A 53 7.99 -11.29 -6.92
CA PHE A 53 9.06 -10.29 -6.99
C PHE A 53 9.24 -9.50 -5.69
N ILE A 54 8.25 -8.73 -5.24
CA ILE A 54 8.34 -7.88 -4.04
C ILE A 54 6.98 -7.72 -3.40
N HIS A 55 6.94 -7.78 -2.08
CA HIS A 55 5.77 -7.68 -1.21
C HIS A 55 4.71 -8.75 -1.41
N GLY A 56 4.41 -9.43 -0.34
CA GLY A 56 3.32 -10.39 -0.26
C GLY A 56 3.66 -11.82 -0.67
N ASP A 57 4.88 -12.09 -1.07
CA ASP A 57 5.48 -13.40 -1.21
C ASP A 57 5.54 -14.13 0.13
N ASP A 58 5.99 -13.44 1.17
CA ASP A 58 5.99 -13.87 2.56
C ASP A 58 4.59 -14.19 3.10
N ILE A 59 3.62 -13.33 2.80
CA ILE A 59 2.22 -13.50 3.22
C ILE A 59 1.59 -14.70 2.50
N GLU A 60 1.77 -14.80 1.18
CA GLU A 60 1.22 -15.90 0.38
C GLU A 60 1.76 -17.24 0.86
N TYR A 61 3.07 -17.33 1.01
CA TYR A 61 3.71 -18.58 1.41
C TYR A 61 3.36 -18.97 2.84
N GLY A 62 3.27 -18.02 3.77
CA GLY A 62 2.83 -18.26 5.14
C GLY A 62 1.40 -18.81 5.21
N ILE A 63 0.46 -18.23 4.45
CA ILE A 63 -0.91 -18.74 4.37
C ILE A 63 -0.92 -20.16 3.81
N ARG A 64 -0.13 -20.43 2.75
CA ARG A 64 -0.03 -21.74 2.12
C ARG A 64 0.58 -22.77 3.07
N LEU A 65 1.66 -22.44 3.78
CA LEU A 65 2.24 -23.29 4.83
C LEU A 65 1.20 -23.64 5.91
N ASN A 66 0.44 -22.66 6.39
CA ASN A 66 -0.62 -22.89 7.37
C ASN A 66 -1.70 -23.85 6.85
N SER A 67 -2.06 -23.79 5.57
CA SER A 67 -3.05 -24.70 4.96
C SER A 67 -2.58 -26.16 4.90
N TYR A 68 -1.26 -26.38 4.93
CA TYR A 68 -0.63 -27.70 5.04
C TYR A 68 -0.36 -28.13 6.48
N GLY A 69 -0.78 -27.33 7.47
CA GLY A 69 -0.61 -27.65 8.90
C GLY A 69 0.70 -27.14 9.52
N TYR A 70 1.58 -26.49 8.76
CA TYR A 70 2.78 -25.87 9.29
C TYR A 70 2.44 -24.56 10.00
N LYS A 71 2.76 -24.47 11.28
CA LYS A 71 2.51 -23.27 12.07
C LYS A 71 3.66 -22.29 11.98
N VAL A 72 3.32 -21.01 11.77
CA VAL A 72 4.29 -19.92 11.83
C VAL A 72 4.45 -19.47 13.27
N PHE A 73 5.63 -19.63 13.80
CA PHE A 73 5.96 -19.32 15.18
C PHE A 73 7.08 -18.27 15.23
N CYS A 74 6.87 -17.22 16.00
CA CYS A 74 7.88 -16.22 16.25
C CYS A 74 8.40 -16.37 17.69
N PRO A 75 9.62 -16.91 17.88
CA PRO A 75 10.19 -17.04 19.23
C PRO A 75 10.57 -15.66 19.76
N GLY A 76 10.35 -15.44 21.07
CA GLY A 76 10.79 -14.22 21.73
C GLY A 76 12.31 -14.11 21.77
N GLY A 77 12.80 -12.86 21.78
CA GLY A 77 14.24 -12.57 21.89
C GLY A 77 15.01 -12.60 20.56
N ILE A 78 14.37 -12.89 19.43
CA ILE A 78 14.97 -12.76 18.11
C ILE A 78 14.53 -11.43 17.50
N SER A 79 15.49 -10.64 17.06
CA SER A 79 15.25 -9.30 16.49
C SER A 79 16.11 -9.05 15.26
N VAL A 80 15.56 -8.32 14.31
CA VAL A 80 16.28 -7.81 13.15
C VAL A 80 16.07 -6.30 13.05
N TRP A 81 17.09 -5.59 12.60
CA TRP A 81 17.02 -4.16 12.32
C TRP A 81 16.82 -3.95 10.85
N HIS A 82 15.78 -3.25 10.52
CA HIS A 82 15.41 -2.95 9.13
C HIS A 82 15.16 -1.45 8.98
N GLU A 83 15.61 -0.89 7.86
CA GLU A 83 15.33 0.51 7.54
C GLU A 83 13.83 0.75 7.42
N SER A 84 13.34 1.84 8.03
CA SER A 84 11.93 2.20 7.98
C SER A 84 11.44 2.38 6.53
N PHE A 85 10.29 1.81 6.22
CA PHE A 85 9.63 2.01 4.92
C PHE A 85 9.19 3.46 4.69
N GLU A 86 9.11 4.27 5.73
CA GLU A 86 8.76 5.70 5.62
C GLU A 86 9.81 6.49 4.84
N ASN A 87 11.06 6.02 4.88
CA ASN A 87 12.17 6.62 4.13
C ASN A 87 12.18 6.19 2.66
N LYS A 88 11.37 5.20 2.27
CA LYS A 88 11.34 4.63 0.93
C LYS A 88 10.02 4.98 0.24
N HIS A 89 10.03 6.04 -0.55
CA HIS A 89 8.88 6.32 -1.42
C HIS A 89 9.16 5.76 -2.81
N LEU A 90 8.62 4.58 -3.08
CA LEU A 90 8.74 3.92 -4.36
C LEU A 90 7.37 3.94 -5.07
N THR A 91 7.29 4.69 -6.15
CA THR A 91 6.06 4.91 -6.91
C THR A 91 5.53 3.62 -7.54
N TRP A 92 6.43 2.85 -8.14
CA TRP A 92 6.17 1.58 -8.80
C TRP A 92 5.76 0.44 -7.86
N ILE A 93 6.13 0.50 -6.59
CA ILE A 93 5.82 -0.56 -5.61
C ILE A 93 4.31 -0.74 -5.42
N ARG A 94 3.53 0.33 -5.59
CA ARG A 94 2.06 0.30 -5.51
C ARG A 94 1.42 -0.66 -6.51
N TYR A 95 2.05 -0.83 -7.67
CA TYR A 95 1.62 -1.81 -8.65
C TYR A 95 1.78 -3.23 -8.11
N PHE A 96 2.97 -3.56 -7.60
CA PHE A 96 3.25 -4.89 -7.07
C PHE A 96 2.41 -5.19 -5.82
N ASP A 97 2.30 -4.24 -4.89
CA ASP A 97 1.43 -4.37 -3.72
C ASP A 97 0.02 -4.80 -4.11
N PHE A 98 -0.55 -4.12 -5.09
CA PHE A 98 -1.93 -4.39 -5.49
C PHE A 98 -2.05 -5.66 -6.33
N ARG A 99 -1.17 -5.88 -7.32
CA ARG A 99 -1.14 -7.10 -8.14
C ARG A 99 -1.00 -8.36 -7.26
N ASN A 100 -0.05 -8.34 -6.34
CA ASN A 100 0.21 -9.47 -5.47
C ASN A 100 -0.94 -9.70 -4.47
N ALA A 101 -1.59 -8.62 -4.01
CA ALA A 101 -2.81 -8.75 -3.21
C ALA A 101 -3.96 -9.42 -4.00
N LEU A 102 -4.14 -9.10 -5.28
CA LEU A 102 -5.15 -9.74 -6.14
C LEU A 102 -4.86 -11.22 -6.33
N ILE A 103 -3.58 -11.59 -6.54
CA ILE A 103 -3.16 -13.00 -6.67
C ILE A 103 -3.47 -13.77 -5.37
N ARG A 104 -3.12 -13.22 -4.21
CA ARG A 104 -3.44 -13.84 -2.91
C ARG A 104 -4.94 -14.00 -2.70
N LEU A 105 -5.73 -12.99 -3.06
CA LEU A 105 -7.19 -13.08 -2.97
C LEU A 105 -7.75 -14.17 -3.86
N ALA A 106 -7.20 -14.35 -5.06
CA ALA A 106 -7.65 -15.37 -6.00
C ALA A 106 -7.30 -16.78 -5.53
N LEU A 107 -6.17 -16.95 -4.84
CA LEU A 107 -5.67 -18.26 -4.43
C LEU A 107 -6.26 -18.75 -3.09
N HIS A 108 -6.53 -17.83 -2.16
CA HIS A 108 -6.78 -18.20 -0.76
C HIS A 108 -8.16 -17.80 -0.22
N PHE A 109 -9.03 -17.19 -1.03
CA PHE A 109 -10.34 -16.74 -0.55
C PHE A 109 -11.48 -17.31 -1.37
N ASP A 110 -12.60 -17.58 -0.69
CA ASP A 110 -13.85 -17.96 -1.35
C ASP A 110 -14.44 -16.76 -2.12
N ASN A 111 -15.04 -17.07 -3.27
CA ASN A 111 -15.68 -16.07 -4.12
C ASN A 111 -14.76 -14.88 -4.51
N PRO A 112 -13.55 -15.19 -5.03
CA PRO A 112 -12.53 -14.18 -5.30
C PRO A 112 -12.98 -13.05 -6.24
N PRO A 113 -13.78 -13.26 -7.31
CA PRO A 113 -14.16 -12.18 -8.23
C PRO A 113 -14.88 -11.02 -7.52
N LYS A 114 -15.82 -11.31 -6.62
CA LYS A 114 -16.54 -10.29 -5.86
C LYS A 114 -15.63 -9.49 -4.94
N ILE A 115 -14.70 -10.18 -4.28
CA ILE A 115 -13.75 -9.56 -3.36
C ILE A 115 -12.77 -8.68 -4.16
N ILE A 116 -12.26 -9.17 -5.28
CA ILE A 116 -11.31 -8.48 -6.15
C ILE A 116 -11.91 -7.18 -6.69
N ILE A 117 -13.13 -7.23 -7.25
CA ILE A 117 -13.79 -6.02 -7.77
C ILE A 117 -14.06 -4.99 -6.65
N ARG A 118 -14.48 -5.45 -5.48
CA ARG A 118 -14.65 -4.57 -4.31
C ARG A 118 -13.35 -3.91 -3.90
N GLN A 119 -12.25 -4.66 -3.88
CA GLN A 119 -10.94 -4.16 -3.51
C GLN A 119 -10.42 -3.16 -4.54
N LEU A 120 -10.55 -3.44 -5.84
CA LEU A 120 -10.19 -2.51 -6.90
C LEU A 120 -10.93 -1.17 -6.76
N LYS A 121 -12.26 -1.22 -6.63
CA LYS A 121 -13.07 -0.01 -6.44
C LYS A 121 -12.60 0.79 -5.23
N HIS A 122 -12.34 0.11 -4.12
CA HIS A 122 -11.92 0.75 -2.88
C HIS A 122 -10.55 1.45 -3.00
N VAL A 123 -9.56 0.78 -3.58
CA VAL A 123 -8.21 1.35 -3.80
C VAL A 123 -8.29 2.54 -4.75
N CYS A 124 -9.01 2.39 -5.86
CA CYS A 124 -9.18 3.45 -6.84
C CYS A 124 -9.89 4.69 -6.27
N GLN A 125 -10.97 4.50 -5.51
CA GLN A 125 -11.69 5.62 -4.87
C GLN A 125 -10.80 6.36 -3.88
N ARG A 126 -10.03 5.65 -3.06
CA ARG A 126 -9.08 6.26 -2.12
C ARG A 126 -8.02 7.09 -2.84
N ALA A 127 -7.48 6.57 -3.93
CA ALA A 127 -6.51 7.28 -4.76
C ALA A 127 -7.10 8.58 -5.34
N LEU A 128 -8.33 8.52 -5.87
CA LEU A 128 -9.02 9.70 -6.41
C LEU A 128 -9.29 10.77 -5.33
N ILE A 129 -9.72 10.37 -4.13
CA ILE A 129 -9.97 11.31 -3.03
C ILE A 129 -8.69 12.03 -2.60
N ARG A 130 -7.55 11.34 -2.67
CA ARG A 130 -6.23 11.90 -2.33
C ARG A 130 -5.60 12.71 -3.47
N ASN A 131 -6.24 12.80 -4.64
CA ASN A 131 -5.67 13.31 -5.88
C ASN A 131 -4.39 12.54 -6.34
N ASP A 132 -4.21 11.31 -5.87
CA ASP A 132 -3.10 10.42 -6.21
C ASP A 132 -3.47 9.62 -7.48
N TYR A 133 -3.48 10.32 -8.60
CA TYR A 133 -3.86 9.72 -9.87
C TYR A 133 -2.85 8.67 -10.35
N GLY A 134 -1.59 8.80 -9.94
CA GLY A 134 -0.56 7.77 -10.19
C GLY A 134 -0.92 6.46 -9.49
N ALA A 135 -1.27 6.50 -8.20
CA ALA A 135 -1.71 5.29 -7.48
C ALA A 135 -2.97 4.66 -8.10
N TYR A 136 -3.90 5.48 -8.61
CA TYR A 136 -5.06 4.98 -9.35
C TYR A 136 -4.64 4.15 -10.58
N ILE A 137 -3.77 4.72 -11.41
CA ILE A 137 -3.31 4.06 -12.64
C ILE A 137 -2.51 2.79 -12.30
N MET A 138 -1.69 2.81 -11.24
CA MET A 138 -0.99 1.61 -10.78
C MET A 138 -1.96 0.48 -10.38
N ALA A 139 -3.05 0.80 -9.69
CA ALA A 139 -4.06 -0.19 -9.34
C ALA A 139 -4.80 -0.76 -10.56
N VAL A 140 -5.15 0.10 -11.53
CA VAL A 140 -5.80 -0.33 -12.78
C VAL A 140 -4.85 -1.22 -13.59
N LYS A 141 -3.59 -0.79 -13.78
CA LYS A 141 -2.57 -1.56 -14.50
C LYS A 141 -2.32 -2.92 -13.84
N ALA A 142 -2.23 -2.96 -12.52
CA ALA A 142 -2.07 -4.20 -11.76
C ALA A 142 -3.25 -5.16 -11.96
N PHE A 143 -4.48 -4.63 -12.01
CA PHE A 143 -5.68 -5.42 -12.28
C PHE A 143 -5.73 -5.93 -13.73
N GLU A 144 -5.41 -5.08 -14.71
CA GLU A 144 -5.33 -5.48 -16.11
C GLU A 144 -4.31 -6.60 -16.33
N ASP A 145 -3.13 -6.49 -15.70
CA ASP A 145 -2.11 -7.52 -15.79
C ASP A 145 -2.53 -8.80 -15.06
N PHE A 146 -3.14 -8.69 -13.89
CA PHE A 146 -3.72 -9.83 -13.18
C PHE A 146 -4.73 -10.60 -14.05
N CYS A 147 -5.56 -9.91 -14.83
CA CYS A 147 -6.53 -10.53 -15.73
C CYS A 147 -5.90 -11.27 -16.93
N LYS A 148 -4.60 -11.06 -17.22
CA LYS A 148 -3.88 -11.82 -18.26
C LYS A 148 -3.52 -13.24 -17.82
N GLY A 149 -3.66 -13.54 -16.52
CA GLY A 149 -3.37 -14.86 -15.98
C GLY A 149 -1.95 -14.99 -15.41
N PRO A 150 -1.54 -16.22 -15.06
CA PRO A 150 -0.30 -16.47 -14.34
C PRO A 150 0.97 -16.18 -15.15
N GLU A 151 0.88 -16.06 -16.46
CA GLU A 151 2.02 -15.78 -17.35
C GLU A 151 2.74 -14.46 -17.00
N ILE A 152 2.03 -13.53 -16.36
CA ILE A 152 2.63 -12.27 -15.89
C ILE A 152 3.76 -12.48 -14.86
N LEU A 153 3.77 -13.62 -14.19
CA LEU A 153 4.81 -13.97 -13.22
C LEU A 153 6.09 -14.47 -13.89
N SER A 154 6.05 -14.82 -15.16
CA SER A 154 7.20 -15.25 -15.95
C SER A 154 8.05 -14.11 -16.47
N LEU A 155 7.66 -12.86 -16.23
CA LEU A 155 8.44 -11.68 -16.63
C LEU A 155 9.74 -11.61 -15.86
N THR A 156 10.86 -11.64 -16.56
CA THR A 156 12.21 -11.68 -15.96
C THR A 156 12.94 -10.35 -15.95
N ASN A 157 12.50 -9.38 -16.77
CA ASN A 157 13.14 -8.07 -16.84
C ASN A 157 12.47 -7.05 -15.89
N PHE A 158 12.73 -7.22 -14.59
CA PHE A 158 12.18 -6.31 -13.58
C PHE A 158 12.68 -4.87 -13.70
N SER A 159 13.87 -4.64 -14.18
CA SER A 159 14.42 -3.28 -14.33
C SER A 159 13.63 -2.47 -15.35
N GLU A 160 13.31 -3.05 -16.51
CA GLU A 160 12.47 -2.39 -17.52
C GLU A 160 11.04 -2.20 -17.03
N GLN A 161 10.49 -3.20 -16.34
CA GLN A 161 9.16 -3.12 -15.78
C GLN A 161 9.06 -1.99 -14.74
N ILE A 162 10.02 -1.90 -13.82
CA ILE A 162 10.09 -0.83 -12.81
C ILE A 162 10.14 0.53 -13.49
N LYS A 163 11.03 0.71 -14.47
CA LYS A 163 11.15 1.98 -15.21
C LYS A 163 9.82 2.35 -15.89
N SER A 164 9.21 1.41 -16.59
CA SER A 164 7.93 1.64 -17.28
C SER A 164 6.80 2.01 -16.30
N LEU A 165 6.76 1.38 -15.12
CA LEU A 165 5.78 1.69 -14.09
C LEU A 165 6.04 3.08 -13.47
N ASP A 166 7.29 3.43 -13.28
CA ASP A 166 7.69 4.73 -12.74
C ASP A 166 7.33 5.86 -13.70
N ASP A 167 7.66 5.71 -14.99
CA ASP A 167 7.27 6.62 -16.06
C ASP A 167 5.73 6.79 -16.12
N LEU A 168 4.99 5.69 -16.06
CA LEU A 168 3.53 5.70 -16.06
C LEU A 168 2.98 6.42 -14.81
N TYR A 169 3.57 6.21 -13.63
CA TYR A 169 3.15 6.94 -12.43
C TYR A 169 3.34 8.44 -12.60
N HIS A 170 4.50 8.87 -13.11
CA HIS A 170 4.86 10.28 -13.27
C HIS A 170 4.05 11.01 -14.35
N GLU A 171 3.50 10.31 -15.33
CA GLU A 171 2.54 10.88 -16.29
C GLU A 171 1.29 11.42 -15.57
N TYR A 172 0.88 10.77 -14.49
CA TYR A 172 -0.35 11.11 -13.75
C TYR A 172 -0.10 11.90 -12.47
N SER A 173 1.02 11.73 -11.81
CA SER A 173 1.41 12.41 -10.57
C SER A 173 2.78 13.07 -10.74
N LYS A 174 2.85 14.40 -10.64
CA LYS A 174 4.11 15.11 -10.76
C LYS A 174 4.92 15.00 -9.48
N VAL A 175 6.15 14.52 -9.59
CA VAL A 175 7.19 14.65 -8.58
C VAL A 175 8.05 15.84 -8.97
N ASP A 176 8.21 16.80 -8.06
CA ASP A 176 9.05 17.98 -8.28
C ASP A 176 10.32 17.83 -7.44
N SER A 177 11.46 17.93 -8.09
CA SER A 177 12.78 17.97 -7.47
C SER A 177 13.23 19.38 -7.07
N SER A 178 12.46 20.40 -7.42
CA SER A 178 12.91 21.80 -7.34
C SER A 178 12.65 22.51 -6.00
N GLY A 179 12.16 21.86 -4.98
CA GLY A 179 12.19 22.33 -3.57
C GLY A 179 11.70 23.74 -3.21
N ARG A 180 11.08 24.50 -4.15
CA ARG A 180 10.72 25.90 -3.96
C ARG A 180 9.24 26.18 -4.17
N TYR A 181 8.43 25.85 -3.16
CA TYR A 181 7.12 26.46 -3.03
C TYR A 181 6.96 27.06 -1.63
N LYS A 182 6.81 28.38 -1.56
CA LYS A 182 6.32 29.09 -0.37
C LYS A 182 4.82 28.84 -0.27
N LEU A 183 4.42 27.96 0.63
CA LEU A 183 3.03 27.67 0.91
C LEU A 183 2.73 27.90 2.39
N SER A 184 1.52 28.36 2.69
CA SER A 184 1.02 28.44 4.05
C SER A 184 1.03 27.04 4.68
N ASN A 185 1.86 26.86 5.73
CA ASN A 185 2.10 25.59 6.36
C ASN A 185 0.98 25.27 7.35
N GLU A 186 -0.06 24.56 6.92
CA GLU A 186 -0.86 23.76 7.86
C GLU A 186 -0.31 22.32 7.79
N GLU A 187 0.27 21.84 8.89
CA GLU A 187 0.66 20.44 9.01
C GLU A 187 -0.58 19.55 9.11
N LEU A 188 -0.58 18.48 8.32
CA LEU A 188 -1.55 17.41 8.46
C LEU A 188 -1.28 16.67 9.77
N SER A 189 -2.04 17.00 10.82
CA SER A 189 -2.02 16.19 12.03
C SER A 189 -2.75 14.86 11.74
N CYS A 190 -2.07 13.75 11.97
CA CYS A 190 -2.60 12.38 11.88
C CYS A 190 -3.58 12.11 13.05
N GLN A 191 -4.69 12.85 13.12
CA GLN A 191 -5.75 12.55 14.08
C GLN A 191 -6.66 11.47 13.48
N LYS A 192 -6.77 10.32 14.17
CA LYS A 192 -7.73 9.26 13.80
C LYS A 192 -9.14 9.88 13.70
N GLU A 193 -9.63 9.98 12.50
CA GLU A 193 -10.95 10.51 12.23
C GLU A 193 -12.02 9.60 12.85
N LYS A 194 -13.06 10.20 13.47
CA LYS A 194 -14.17 9.44 14.02
C LYS A 194 -14.85 8.63 12.90
N LYS A 195 -15.22 7.37 13.16
CA LYS A 195 -15.82 6.42 12.18
C LYS A 195 -16.99 7.04 11.37
N ILE A 196 -17.78 7.91 11.98
CA ILE A 196 -18.90 8.63 11.33
C ILE A 196 -18.38 9.56 10.21
N LYS A 197 -17.30 10.31 10.45
CA LYS A 197 -16.70 11.17 9.42
C LYS A 197 -16.15 10.36 8.25
N THR A 198 -15.53 9.21 8.53
CA THR A 198 -15.05 8.27 7.51
C THR A 198 -16.20 7.75 6.64
N ALA A 199 -17.34 7.36 7.26
CA ALA A 199 -18.51 6.93 6.52
C ALA A 199 -19.11 8.05 5.66
N MET A 200 -19.22 9.26 6.19
CA MET A 200 -19.68 10.43 5.43
C MET A 200 -18.77 10.75 4.25
N ARG A 201 -17.46 10.64 4.41
CA ARG A 201 -16.50 10.83 3.29
C ARG A 201 -16.69 9.79 2.19
N TYR A 202 -17.01 8.55 2.56
CA TYR A 202 -17.31 7.50 1.58
C TYR A 202 -18.59 7.83 0.78
N LEU A 203 -19.64 8.25 1.45
CA LEU A 203 -20.90 8.66 0.83
C LEU A 203 -20.74 9.91 -0.05
N THR A 204 -19.86 10.82 0.36
CA THR A 204 -19.63 12.09 -0.33
C THR A 204 -18.40 12.07 -1.26
N ALA A 205 -17.78 10.90 -1.48
CA ALA A 205 -16.62 10.76 -2.39
C ALA A 205 -16.91 11.33 -3.80
N ASN A 206 -18.13 11.20 -4.30
CA ASN A 206 -18.56 11.76 -5.59
C ASN A 206 -18.54 13.30 -5.64
N LEU A 207 -18.54 13.99 -4.49
CA LEU A 207 -18.43 15.45 -4.43
C LEU A 207 -17.08 15.95 -4.97
N HIS A 208 -16.05 15.10 -5.01
CA HIS A 208 -14.79 15.43 -5.66
C HIS A 208 -14.91 15.67 -7.16
N SER A 209 -16.04 15.26 -7.78
CA SER A 209 -16.37 15.59 -9.19
C SER A 209 -16.93 17.00 -9.40
N ILE A 210 -17.27 17.73 -8.33
CA ILE A 210 -17.81 19.09 -8.40
C ILE A 210 -16.69 20.07 -8.77
N PRO A 211 -16.95 21.07 -9.63
CA PRO A 211 -15.95 22.06 -10.08
C PRO A 211 -15.68 23.12 -9.00
N ILE A 212 -15.32 22.69 -7.81
CA ILE A 212 -14.87 23.59 -6.74
C ILE A 212 -13.33 23.62 -6.79
N PRO A 213 -12.67 24.77 -6.79
CA PRO A 213 -11.22 24.85 -6.69
C PRO A 213 -10.71 24.28 -5.38
N SER A 214 -9.43 23.93 -5.32
CA SER A 214 -8.79 23.52 -4.07
C SER A 214 -8.94 24.63 -3.03
N ILE A 215 -9.57 24.27 -1.91
CA ILE A 215 -9.88 25.23 -0.83
C ILE A 215 -8.69 25.37 0.11
N ARG A 216 -7.91 24.30 0.26
CA ARG A 216 -6.78 24.22 1.20
C ARG A 216 -5.59 23.52 0.56
N HIS A 217 -4.42 23.86 1.09
CA HIS A 217 -3.18 23.18 0.75
C HIS A 217 -2.53 22.67 2.02
N PHE A 218 -2.15 21.39 2.04
CA PHE A 218 -1.49 20.74 3.16
C PHE A 218 -0.09 20.30 2.79
N ARG A 219 0.82 20.39 3.73
CA ARG A 219 2.18 19.86 3.62
C ARG A 219 2.40 18.81 4.71
N THR A 220 3.07 17.72 4.37
CA THR A 220 3.39 16.66 5.33
C THR A 220 4.67 15.96 4.91
N SER A 221 5.43 15.48 5.88
CA SER A 221 6.53 14.53 5.68
C SER A 221 6.07 13.07 5.79
N ASN A 222 4.82 12.82 6.20
CA ASN A 222 4.26 11.48 6.31
C ASN A 222 3.87 10.95 4.92
N THR A 223 4.68 10.07 4.35
CA THR A 223 4.42 9.42 3.05
C THR A 223 3.25 8.43 3.10
N ARG A 224 2.81 8.03 4.29
CA ARG A 224 1.74 7.05 4.53
C ARG A 224 0.44 7.67 5.03
N PHE A 225 0.22 8.96 4.79
CA PHE A 225 -1.04 9.58 5.19
C PHE A 225 -2.25 8.85 4.60
N SER A 226 -3.31 8.72 5.39
CA SER A 226 -4.55 8.09 4.95
C SER A 226 -5.39 9.06 4.11
N TRP A 227 -6.25 8.50 3.25
CA TRP A 227 -7.27 9.29 2.56
C TRP A 227 -8.25 9.99 3.52
N THR A 228 -8.36 9.50 4.76
CA THR A 228 -9.16 10.11 5.82
C THR A 228 -8.50 11.33 6.43
N ASP A 229 -7.19 11.46 6.30
CA ASP A 229 -6.42 12.59 6.82
C ASP A 229 -6.49 13.79 5.89
N VAL A 230 -6.95 13.58 4.65
CA VAL A 230 -7.06 14.62 3.62
C VAL A 230 -8.40 15.31 3.73
N PRO A 231 -8.45 16.61 4.05
CA PRO A 231 -9.69 17.37 4.01
C PRO A 231 -10.27 17.44 2.59
N TYR A 232 -11.58 17.65 2.49
CA TYR A 232 -12.23 17.81 1.20
C TYR A 232 -11.62 18.94 0.38
N PHE A 233 -11.47 18.68 -0.94
CA PHE A 233 -11.00 19.67 -1.92
C PHE A 233 -9.62 20.26 -1.61
N SER A 234 -8.72 19.45 -1.07
CA SER A 234 -7.37 19.89 -0.72
C SER A 234 -6.33 19.40 -1.71
N ASP A 235 -5.33 20.22 -1.93
CA ASP A 235 -4.06 19.81 -2.53
C ASP A 235 -3.08 19.41 -1.42
N ILE A 236 -2.18 18.49 -1.70
CA ILE A 236 -1.23 17.98 -0.73
C ILE A 236 0.17 17.99 -1.33
N THR A 237 1.14 18.46 -0.54
CA THR A 237 2.57 18.28 -0.83
C THR A 237 3.16 17.35 0.21
N VAL A 238 3.84 16.32 -0.23
CA VAL A 238 4.58 15.38 0.62
C VAL A 238 6.06 15.63 0.44
N ASP A 239 6.75 15.95 1.53
CA ASP A 239 8.20 16.05 1.56
C ASP A 239 8.80 14.65 1.78
N LEU A 240 9.72 14.26 0.90
CA LEU A 240 10.42 13.00 0.98
C LEU A 240 11.74 13.17 1.73
N ALA A 241 12.22 12.09 2.36
CA ALA A 241 13.48 12.08 3.09
C ALA A 241 14.70 12.44 2.22
N ASN A 242 14.62 12.22 0.90
CA ASN A 242 15.66 12.57 -0.07
C ASN A 242 15.61 14.03 -0.55
N GLY A 243 14.74 14.87 0.03
CA GLY A 243 14.56 16.26 -0.35
C GLY A 243 13.62 16.52 -1.54
N ASN A 244 13.12 15.49 -2.17
CA ASN A 244 12.12 15.63 -3.24
C ASN A 244 10.73 15.88 -2.67
N GLN A 245 9.83 16.39 -3.50
CA GLN A 245 8.45 16.66 -3.13
C GLN A 245 7.48 16.00 -4.11
N ILE A 246 6.38 15.48 -3.59
CA ILE A 246 5.27 14.97 -4.39
C ILE A 246 4.08 15.88 -4.20
N HIS A 247 3.51 16.32 -5.32
CA HIS A 247 2.34 17.17 -5.33
C HIS A 247 1.10 16.42 -5.78
N TYR A 248 0.18 16.19 -4.87
CA TYR A 248 -1.14 15.66 -5.15
C TYR A 248 -2.12 16.82 -5.37
N ARG A 249 -2.22 17.26 -6.62
CA ARG A 249 -3.07 18.39 -6.99
C ARG A 249 -4.37 17.91 -7.59
N ARG A 250 -5.44 18.54 -7.16
CA ARG A 250 -6.76 18.30 -7.71
C ARG A 250 -6.83 18.69 -9.18
N ASN A 251 -7.21 17.74 -10.03
CA ASN A 251 -7.43 17.93 -11.44
C ASN A 251 -8.78 17.34 -11.84
N LEU A 252 -9.78 18.19 -12.00
CA LEU A 252 -11.16 17.76 -12.29
C LEU A 252 -11.30 16.98 -13.59
N LYS A 253 -10.54 17.35 -14.62
CA LYS A 253 -10.56 16.64 -15.91
C LYS A 253 -10.02 15.21 -15.72
N LYS A 254 -8.87 15.07 -15.07
CA LYS A 254 -8.30 13.75 -14.72
C LYS A 254 -9.26 12.98 -13.81
N TYR A 255 -9.75 13.58 -12.74
CA TYR A 255 -10.69 12.92 -11.81
C TYR A 255 -11.90 12.35 -12.54
N ARG A 256 -12.59 13.17 -13.36
CA ARG A 256 -13.79 12.74 -14.10
C ARG A 256 -13.49 11.63 -15.10
N SER A 257 -12.39 11.74 -15.84
CA SER A 257 -11.95 10.71 -16.77
C SER A 257 -11.71 9.37 -16.08
N LEU A 258 -10.97 9.38 -14.97
CA LEU A 258 -10.64 8.18 -14.21
C LEU A 258 -11.84 7.60 -13.48
N ASN A 259 -12.68 8.46 -12.86
CA ASN A 259 -13.89 8.00 -12.17
C ASN A 259 -14.91 7.34 -13.13
N LYS A 260 -14.94 7.79 -14.39
CA LYS A 260 -15.79 7.14 -15.41
C LYS A 260 -15.35 5.70 -15.69
N ARG A 261 -14.04 5.40 -15.60
CA ARG A 261 -13.50 4.04 -15.77
C ARG A 261 -13.91 3.08 -14.65
N LEU A 262 -14.25 3.59 -13.45
CA LEU A 262 -14.72 2.77 -12.33
C LEU A 262 -16.21 2.38 -12.40
N ARG A 263 -16.96 2.96 -13.32
CA ARG A 263 -18.41 2.68 -13.50
C ARG A 263 -18.64 1.46 -14.39
N ILE A 264 -17.82 0.41 -14.20
CA ILE A 264 -17.99 -0.90 -14.81
C ILE A 264 -19.07 -1.68 -14.09
#